data_d29ffc26284c9b7ca4ebbdc9b776b40e
#
_entry.id   d29ffc26284c9b7ca4ebbdc9b776b40e
#
_cell.length_a   1.000
_cell.length_b   1.000
_cell.length_c   1.000
_cell.angle_alpha   90.00
_cell.angle_beta   90.00
_cell.angle_gamma   90.00
#
_symmetry.space_group_name_H-M   'P 1'
#
loop_
_entity.id
_entity.type
_entity.pdbx_description
1 polymer ?
#
loop_
_entity_poly.entity_id
_entity_poly.type
_entity_poly.pdbx_seq_one_letter_code
_entity_poly.pdbx_strand_id
1 'polypeptide(L)'
;MNLKDFIRSIPDYPKKGILFRDITTLIKDADAFEECINQIIARSKDYKIDKIAAIESRGFVFASAVSYLLKKPFIMFRKKNKLPAETHSVDFELEYGTATIEVHKDSIDKDDSVLIIDDLIATGGTAEAAAKLVEMSNAKIAAFVFAINLFDLGGSDNLVKKGYKVENLMDFPGH
;
A
#
# COMPACT_ATOMS: atom_id res chain seq x y z
N MET A 1 -13.63 16.16 9.94
CA MET A 1 -13.55 15.89 8.48
C MET A 1 -13.73 14.41 8.22
N ASN A 2 -14.65 14.05 7.37
CA ASN A 2 -14.83 12.66 6.93
C ASN A 2 -14.15 12.45 5.59
N LEU A 3 -13.05 11.71 5.59
CA LEU A 3 -12.26 11.49 4.37
C LEU A 3 -13.04 10.81 3.24
N LYS A 4 -14.07 10.03 3.56
CA LYS A 4 -14.90 9.37 2.56
C LYS A 4 -15.58 10.37 1.61
N ASP A 5 -15.88 11.56 2.10
CA ASP A 5 -16.53 12.59 1.28
C ASP A 5 -15.63 13.11 0.16
N PHE A 6 -14.34 12.84 0.24
CA PHE A 6 -13.32 13.24 -0.74
C PHE A 6 -12.97 12.13 -1.74
N ILE A 7 -13.62 10.97 -1.65
CA ILE A 7 -13.39 9.87 -2.59
C ILE A 7 -14.52 9.86 -3.62
N ARG A 8 -14.15 10.03 -4.88
CA ARG A 8 -15.10 9.96 -5.98
C ARG A 8 -15.31 8.51 -6.42
N SER A 9 -16.55 8.08 -6.54
CA SER A 9 -16.90 6.76 -7.06
C SER A 9 -17.31 6.86 -8.52
N ILE A 10 -16.62 6.11 -9.39
CA ILE A 10 -16.86 6.12 -10.83
C ILE A 10 -17.36 4.74 -11.23
N PRO A 11 -18.66 4.64 -11.61
CA PRO A 11 -19.22 3.35 -12.04
C PRO A 11 -18.68 2.96 -13.41
N ASP A 12 -18.62 1.66 -13.64
CA ASP A 12 -18.24 1.06 -14.93
C ASP A 12 -16.87 1.51 -15.44
N TYR A 13 -15.88 1.60 -14.55
CA TYR A 13 -14.51 1.96 -14.89
C TYR A 13 -13.50 1.01 -14.19
N PRO A 14 -12.48 0.52 -14.88
CA PRO A 14 -12.22 0.65 -16.33
C PRO A 14 -13.10 -0.24 -17.19
N LYS A 15 -13.93 -1.06 -16.59
CA LYS A 15 -14.86 -1.99 -17.26
C LYS A 15 -16.23 -1.93 -16.61
N LYS A 16 -17.26 -2.32 -17.40
CA LYS A 16 -18.62 -2.46 -16.88
C LYS A 16 -18.67 -3.37 -15.65
N GLY A 17 -19.40 -2.95 -14.63
CA GLY A 17 -19.56 -3.68 -13.36
C GLY A 17 -18.51 -3.37 -12.30
N ILE A 18 -17.47 -2.61 -12.62
CA ILE A 18 -16.45 -2.18 -11.65
C ILE A 18 -16.77 -0.79 -11.14
N LEU A 19 -16.83 -0.64 -9.82
CA LEU A 19 -16.98 0.66 -9.18
C LEU A 19 -15.60 1.13 -8.73
N PHE A 20 -15.03 2.08 -9.47
CA PHE A 20 -13.70 2.61 -9.22
C PHE A 20 -13.73 3.67 -8.12
N ARG A 21 -12.85 3.56 -7.14
CA ARG A 21 -12.67 4.54 -6.06
C ARG A 21 -11.49 5.44 -6.41
N ASP A 22 -11.80 6.69 -6.74
CA ASP A 22 -10.82 7.64 -7.23
C ASP A 22 -10.27 8.49 -6.07
N ILE A 23 -8.97 8.35 -5.82
CA ILE A 23 -8.26 9.10 -4.77
C ILE A 23 -7.80 10.48 -5.23
N THR A 24 -7.88 10.79 -6.52
CA THR A 24 -7.37 12.07 -7.02
C THR A 24 -8.12 13.25 -6.44
N THR A 25 -9.39 13.07 -6.14
CA THR A 25 -10.21 14.10 -5.49
C THR A 25 -9.81 14.36 -4.05
N LEU A 26 -9.28 13.36 -3.36
CA LEU A 26 -8.73 13.53 -2.01
C LEU A 26 -7.36 14.22 -2.08
N ILE A 27 -6.49 13.78 -2.98
CA ILE A 27 -5.13 14.30 -3.10
C ILE A 27 -5.12 15.77 -3.52
N LYS A 28 -6.05 16.19 -4.38
CA LYS A 28 -6.14 17.59 -4.84
C LYS A 28 -6.63 18.58 -3.79
N ASP A 29 -7.21 18.08 -2.71
CA ASP A 29 -7.64 18.92 -1.58
C ASP A 29 -6.58 18.88 -0.51
N ALA A 30 -5.94 20.02 -0.24
CA ALA A 30 -4.79 20.11 0.64
C ALA A 30 -5.13 19.67 2.08
N ASP A 31 -6.27 20.09 2.58
CA ASP A 31 -6.69 19.77 3.95
C ASP A 31 -7.05 18.30 4.09
N ALA A 32 -7.75 17.74 3.11
CA ALA A 32 -8.10 16.32 3.11
C ALA A 32 -6.87 15.43 2.97
N PHE A 33 -5.91 15.81 2.12
CA PHE A 33 -4.66 15.07 1.98
C PHE A 33 -3.85 15.12 3.28
N GLU A 34 -3.72 16.30 3.88
CA GLU A 34 -3.03 16.45 5.17
C GLU A 34 -3.68 15.56 6.25
N GLU A 35 -5.00 15.59 6.36
CA GLU A 35 -5.72 14.75 7.32
C GLU A 35 -5.50 13.26 7.06
N CYS A 36 -5.50 12.85 5.80
CA CYS A 36 -5.22 11.46 5.43
C CYS A 36 -3.82 11.03 5.87
N ILE A 37 -2.81 11.85 5.59
CA ILE A 37 -1.43 11.57 6.01
C ILE A 37 -1.33 11.52 7.53
N ASN A 38 -1.95 12.46 8.23
CA ASN A 38 -1.95 12.48 9.69
C ASN A 38 -2.61 11.23 10.29
N GLN A 39 -3.69 10.74 9.68
CA GLN A 39 -4.32 9.49 10.11
C GLN A 39 -3.43 8.27 9.88
N ILE A 40 -2.72 8.21 8.75
CA ILE A 40 -1.76 7.14 8.50
C ILE A 40 -0.69 7.14 9.60
N ILE A 41 -0.13 8.30 9.90
CA ILE A 41 0.89 8.45 10.94
C ILE A 41 0.34 8.02 12.31
N ALA A 42 -0.86 8.47 12.67
CA ALA A 42 -1.49 8.11 13.93
C ALA A 42 -1.71 6.60 14.08
N ARG A 43 -2.15 5.92 13.00
CA ARG A 43 -2.31 4.46 12.98
C ARG A 43 -0.99 3.71 13.06
N SER A 44 0.11 4.35 12.69
CA SER A 44 1.43 3.73 12.63
C SER A 44 2.26 3.90 13.90
N LYS A 45 1.85 4.78 14.80
CA LYS A 45 2.68 5.22 15.94
C LYS A 45 3.09 4.12 16.91
N ASP A 46 2.31 3.05 17.04
CA ASP A 46 2.57 1.97 17.99
C ASP A 46 3.47 0.87 17.39
N TYR A 47 3.88 1.01 16.15
CA TYR A 47 4.74 0.06 15.46
C TYR A 47 6.17 0.58 15.41
N LYS A 48 7.13 -0.34 15.61
CA LYS A 48 8.53 -0.03 15.33
C LYS A 48 8.71 0.00 13.81
N ILE A 49 9.22 1.09 13.27
CA ILE A 49 9.39 1.30 11.84
C ILE A 49 10.82 1.70 11.56
N ASP A 50 11.53 0.88 10.79
CA ASP A 50 12.87 1.22 10.30
C ASP A 50 12.81 1.84 8.89
N LYS A 51 11.92 1.34 8.05
CA LYS A 51 11.75 1.80 6.67
C LYS A 51 10.29 1.78 6.27
N ILE A 52 9.96 2.60 5.28
CA ILE A 52 8.60 2.68 4.72
C ILE A 52 8.69 2.27 3.25
N ALA A 53 7.80 1.40 2.83
CA ALA A 53 7.74 0.92 1.46
C ALA A 53 6.35 1.13 0.86
N ALA A 54 6.30 1.27 -0.45
CA ALA A 54 5.05 1.33 -1.20
C ALA A 54 5.25 0.80 -2.61
N ILE A 55 4.14 0.43 -3.25
CA ILE A 55 4.12 -0.13 -4.59
C ILE A 55 3.68 0.94 -5.58
N GLU A 56 4.38 0.99 -6.74
CA GLU A 56 4.00 1.97 -7.77
C GLU A 56 2.55 1.79 -8.22
N SER A 57 1.86 2.87 -8.48
CA SER A 57 2.37 4.24 -8.36
C SER A 57 1.63 5.05 -7.31
N ARG A 58 0.33 4.81 -7.09
CA ARG A 58 -0.50 5.63 -6.19
C ARG A 58 -0.06 5.54 -4.74
N GLY A 59 0.43 4.38 -4.31
CA GLY A 59 0.98 4.21 -2.96
C GLY A 59 2.13 5.16 -2.66
N PHE A 60 2.91 5.51 -3.67
CA PHE A 60 4.05 6.43 -3.50
C PHE A 60 3.64 7.82 -3.01
N VAL A 61 2.47 8.28 -3.41
CA VAL A 61 1.96 9.61 -3.00
C VAL A 61 1.82 9.69 -1.49
N PHE A 62 1.23 8.67 -0.88
CA PHE A 62 1.03 8.62 0.57
C PHE A 62 2.33 8.29 1.31
N ALA A 63 3.05 7.29 0.85
CA ALA A 63 4.26 6.81 1.50
C ALA A 63 5.38 7.85 1.52
N SER A 64 5.56 8.61 0.44
CA SER A 64 6.58 9.66 0.40
C SER A 64 6.31 10.78 1.41
N ALA A 65 5.05 11.18 1.56
CA ALA A 65 4.67 12.19 2.54
C ALA A 65 4.90 11.70 3.97
N VAL A 66 4.49 10.46 4.26
CA VAL A 66 4.70 9.84 5.58
C VAL A 66 6.18 9.70 5.89
N SER A 67 6.98 9.24 4.94
CA SER A 67 8.43 9.07 5.09
C SER A 67 9.11 10.39 5.39
N TYR A 68 8.73 11.45 4.70
CA TYR A 68 9.26 12.79 4.93
C TYR A 68 8.96 13.27 6.36
N LEU A 69 7.70 13.14 6.80
CA LEU A 69 7.29 13.61 8.13
C LEU A 69 7.89 12.78 9.26
N LEU A 70 8.01 11.46 9.08
CA LEU A 70 8.60 10.57 10.08
C LEU A 70 10.12 10.50 10.01
N LYS A 71 10.74 11.10 8.99
CA LYS A 71 12.18 11.04 8.74
C LYS A 71 12.68 9.59 8.64
N LYS A 72 11.95 8.76 7.88
CA LYS A 72 12.30 7.36 7.62
C LYS A 72 12.62 7.17 6.14
N PRO A 73 13.50 6.22 5.80
CA PRO A 73 13.77 5.88 4.41
C PRO A 73 12.51 5.43 3.67
N PHE A 74 12.39 5.83 2.40
CA PHE A 74 11.32 5.40 1.52
C PHE A 74 11.86 4.41 0.49
N ILE A 75 11.26 3.22 0.41
CA ILE A 75 11.64 2.14 -0.49
C ILE A 75 10.56 1.97 -1.55
N MET A 76 10.95 2.04 -2.81
CA MET A 76 10.03 1.87 -3.93
C MET A 76 9.99 0.41 -4.38
N PHE A 77 8.81 -0.21 -4.32
CA PHE A 77 8.52 -1.47 -4.99
C PHE A 77 7.95 -1.15 -6.36
N ARG A 78 8.57 -1.67 -7.40
CA ARG A 78 8.26 -1.28 -8.77
C ARG A 78 7.95 -2.47 -9.65
N LYS A 79 7.25 -2.22 -10.73
CA LYS A 79 6.99 -3.21 -11.78
C LYS A 79 8.30 -3.67 -12.42
N LYS A 80 8.26 -4.86 -13.01
CA LYS A 80 9.42 -5.48 -13.66
C LYS A 80 10.17 -4.52 -14.59
N ASN A 81 11.49 -4.57 -14.53
CA ASN A 81 12.41 -3.81 -15.41
C ASN A 81 12.41 -2.29 -15.19
N LYS A 82 11.90 -1.82 -14.05
CA LYS A 82 11.93 -0.39 -13.71
C LYS A 82 13.11 0.00 -12.82
N LEU A 83 13.73 -0.96 -12.15
CA LEU A 83 14.83 -0.72 -11.22
C LEU A 83 16.17 -1.09 -11.87
N PRO A 84 17.19 -0.22 -11.81
CA PRO A 84 18.43 -0.42 -12.57
C PRO A 84 19.45 -1.35 -11.92
N ALA A 85 19.45 -1.51 -10.58
CA ALA A 85 20.40 -2.37 -9.87
C ALA A 85 19.81 -3.77 -9.66
N GLU A 86 20.54 -4.64 -8.95
CA GLU A 86 20.06 -5.98 -8.65
C GLU A 86 18.80 -5.97 -7.81
N THR A 87 17.84 -6.82 -8.17
CA THR A 87 16.52 -6.86 -7.53
C THR A 87 16.18 -8.24 -6.97
N HIS A 88 15.36 -8.22 -5.91
CA HIS A 88 14.47 -9.33 -5.60
C HIS A 88 13.19 -9.14 -6.39
N SER A 89 12.61 -10.22 -6.87
CA SER A 89 11.38 -10.20 -7.69
C SER A 89 10.37 -11.20 -7.15
N VAL A 90 9.09 -10.85 -7.21
CA VAL A 90 7.98 -11.74 -6.89
C VAL A 90 6.92 -11.62 -7.97
N ASP A 91 6.53 -12.78 -8.52
CA ASP A 91 5.41 -12.88 -9.44
C ASP A 91 4.12 -13.09 -8.64
N PHE A 92 3.03 -12.51 -9.10
CA PHE A 92 1.71 -12.76 -8.51
C PHE A 92 0.63 -12.75 -9.59
N GLU A 93 -0.44 -13.47 -9.32
CA GLU A 93 -1.54 -13.61 -10.26
C GLU A 93 -2.48 -12.42 -10.21
N LEU A 94 -2.90 -11.98 -11.39
CA LEU A 94 -3.99 -11.03 -11.59
C LEU A 94 -5.21 -11.80 -12.07
N GLU A 95 -6.36 -11.13 -12.14
CA GLU A 95 -7.56 -11.70 -12.73
C GLU A 95 -7.29 -12.16 -14.19
N TYR A 96 -6.48 -11.42 -14.93
CA TYR A 96 -6.05 -11.73 -16.29
C TYR A 96 -4.53 -11.67 -16.39
N GLY A 97 -3.86 -12.82 -16.22
CA GLY A 97 -2.40 -12.94 -16.37
C GLY A 97 -1.65 -12.82 -15.06
N THR A 98 -0.37 -12.54 -15.15
CA THR A 98 0.54 -12.38 -14.02
C THR A 98 1.22 -11.02 -14.05
N ALA A 99 1.61 -10.54 -12.87
CA ALA A 99 2.42 -9.35 -12.73
C ALA A 99 3.64 -9.65 -11.88
N THR A 100 4.66 -8.82 -11.98
CA THR A 100 5.89 -8.95 -11.19
C THR A 100 6.17 -7.62 -10.52
N ILE A 101 6.50 -7.67 -9.23
CA ILE A 101 7.05 -6.50 -8.52
C ILE A 101 8.45 -6.80 -8.04
N GLU A 102 9.26 -5.75 -7.96
CA GLU A 102 10.68 -5.85 -7.65
C GLU A 102 11.08 -4.78 -6.63
N VAL A 103 12.11 -5.10 -5.86
CA VAL A 103 12.80 -4.17 -4.96
C VAL A 103 14.30 -4.37 -5.13
N HIS A 104 15.09 -3.30 -5.03
CA HIS A 104 16.54 -3.42 -5.02
C HIS A 104 17.01 -4.27 -3.81
N LYS A 105 17.95 -5.17 -4.03
CA LYS A 105 18.48 -6.04 -2.98
C LYS A 105 19.12 -5.28 -1.83
N ASP A 106 19.66 -4.10 -2.09
CA ASP A 106 20.33 -3.26 -1.10
C ASP A 106 19.39 -2.26 -0.39
N SER A 107 18.09 -2.28 -0.70
CA SER A 107 17.15 -1.33 -0.12
C SER A 107 16.67 -1.69 1.28
N ILE A 108 16.61 -2.98 1.59
CA ILE A 108 16.07 -3.48 2.87
C ILE A 108 17.15 -4.33 3.53
N ASP A 109 17.47 -4.00 4.78
CA ASP A 109 18.48 -4.71 5.55
C ASP A 109 17.83 -5.82 6.38
N LYS A 110 18.64 -6.82 6.72
CA LYS A 110 18.23 -7.89 7.62
C LYS A 110 17.70 -7.29 8.93
N ASP A 111 16.61 -7.87 9.42
CA ASP A 111 15.93 -7.48 10.67
C ASP A 111 15.26 -6.10 10.64
N ASP A 112 15.23 -5.41 9.51
CA ASP A 112 14.41 -4.20 9.36
C ASP A 112 12.94 -4.52 9.62
N SER A 113 12.26 -3.55 10.22
CA SER A 113 10.80 -3.56 10.38
C SER A 113 10.21 -2.55 9.39
N VAL A 114 9.47 -3.05 8.41
CA VAL A 114 9.02 -2.26 7.24
C VAL A 114 7.53 -1.99 7.33
N LEU A 115 7.15 -0.71 7.27
CA LEU A 115 5.75 -0.30 7.12
C LEU A 115 5.42 -0.23 5.63
N ILE A 116 4.40 -0.96 5.19
CA ILE A 116 3.95 -0.93 3.81
C ILE A 116 2.68 -0.09 3.72
N ILE A 117 2.71 0.94 2.88
CA ILE A 117 1.59 1.87 2.69
C ILE A 117 1.09 1.73 1.25
N ASP A 118 -0.21 1.66 1.06
CA ASP A 118 -0.83 1.73 -0.26
C ASP A 118 -2.15 2.51 -0.21
N ASP A 119 -2.60 2.92 -1.36
CA ASP A 119 -3.85 3.68 -1.46
C ASP A 119 -5.08 2.80 -1.23
N LEU A 120 -5.05 1.56 -1.70
CA LEU A 120 -6.22 0.71 -1.67
C LEU A 120 -5.84 -0.78 -1.56
N ILE A 121 -6.62 -1.53 -0.81
CA ILE A 121 -6.58 -2.99 -0.83
C ILE A 121 -7.91 -3.55 -1.34
N ALA A 122 -7.83 -4.42 -2.32
CA ALA A 122 -8.96 -5.17 -2.88
C ALA A 122 -8.87 -6.64 -2.48
N THR A 123 -8.31 -7.49 -3.32
CA THR A 123 -8.14 -8.93 -3.04
C THR A 123 -6.88 -9.24 -2.24
N GLY A 124 -5.91 -8.33 -2.23
CA GLY A 124 -4.70 -8.46 -1.43
C GLY A 124 -3.50 -9.11 -2.11
N GLY A 125 -3.62 -9.51 -3.37
CA GLY A 125 -2.51 -10.17 -4.08
C GLY A 125 -1.24 -9.33 -4.16
N THR A 126 -1.38 -8.06 -4.46
CA THR A 126 -0.26 -7.11 -4.52
C THR A 126 0.39 -6.93 -3.15
N ALA A 127 -0.42 -6.80 -2.10
CA ALA A 127 0.08 -6.66 -0.73
C ALA A 127 0.85 -7.91 -0.28
N GLU A 128 0.35 -9.09 -0.61
CA GLU A 128 1.05 -10.34 -0.29
C GLU A 128 2.38 -10.44 -1.02
N ALA A 129 2.44 -10.02 -2.28
CA ALA A 129 3.68 -9.98 -3.04
C ALA A 129 4.69 -9.01 -2.41
N ALA A 130 4.23 -7.86 -1.95
CA ALA A 130 5.07 -6.89 -1.23
C ALA A 130 5.63 -7.48 0.07
N ALA A 131 4.82 -8.20 0.82
CA ALA A 131 5.28 -8.89 2.04
C ALA A 131 6.40 -9.90 1.72
N LYS A 132 6.26 -10.68 0.66
CA LYS A 132 7.29 -11.63 0.23
C LYS A 132 8.60 -10.93 -0.12
N LEU A 133 8.54 -9.78 -0.79
CA LEU A 133 9.75 -9.00 -1.11
C LEU A 133 10.50 -8.58 0.14
N VAL A 134 9.79 -8.09 1.15
CA VAL A 134 10.41 -7.73 2.43
C VAL A 134 11.06 -8.95 3.09
N GLU A 135 10.35 -10.06 3.13
CA GLU A 135 10.81 -11.29 3.78
C GLU A 135 12.01 -11.92 3.05
N MET A 136 12.15 -11.72 1.74
CA MET A 136 13.32 -12.15 0.97
C MET A 136 14.61 -11.47 1.42
N SER A 137 14.53 -10.32 2.06
CA SER A 137 15.67 -9.63 2.66
C SER A 137 15.90 -10.02 4.12
N ASN A 138 15.21 -11.04 4.63
CA ASN A 138 15.21 -11.43 6.03
C ASN A 138 14.78 -10.30 6.97
N ALA A 139 13.90 -9.46 6.49
CA ALA A 139 13.24 -8.38 7.23
C ALA A 139 11.81 -8.79 7.56
N LYS A 140 11.13 -7.99 8.35
CA LYS A 140 9.74 -8.24 8.76
C LYS A 140 8.83 -7.07 8.42
N ILE A 141 7.54 -7.37 8.36
CA ILE A 141 6.50 -6.37 8.15
C ILE A 141 6.10 -5.78 9.50
N ALA A 142 6.26 -4.47 9.67
CA ALA A 142 5.75 -3.77 10.86
C ALA A 142 4.22 -3.78 10.85
N ALA A 143 3.65 -3.31 9.75
CA ALA A 143 2.22 -3.29 9.48
C ALA A 143 1.97 -2.94 8.02
N PHE A 144 0.74 -3.17 7.57
CA PHE A 144 0.19 -2.57 6.35
C PHE A 144 -0.75 -1.44 6.74
N VAL A 145 -0.71 -0.34 6.00
CA VAL A 145 -1.68 0.74 6.13
C VAL A 145 -2.25 1.06 4.76
N PHE A 146 -3.57 0.98 4.65
CA PHE A 146 -4.30 1.29 3.43
C PHE A 146 -5.23 2.47 3.65
N ALA A 147 -5.25 3.42 2.72
CA ALA A 147 -6.22 4.50 2.78
C ALA A 147 -7.64 3.97 2.58
N ILE A 148 -7.82 3.05 1.63
CA ILE A 148 -9.11 2.45 1.30
C ILE A 148 -9.04 0.93 1.42
N ASN A 149 -10.01 0.36 2.14
CA ASN A 149 -10.25 -1.08 2.20
C ASN A 149 -11.58 -1.39 1.51
N LEU A 150 -11.53 -2.19 0.45
CA LEU A 150 -12.72 -2.77 -0.16
C LEU A 150 -13.09 -4.04 0.62
N PHE A 151 -13.82 -3.86 1.70
CA PHE A 151 -13.93 -4.85 2.79
C PHE A 151 -14.53 -6.19 2.36
N ASP A 152 -15.43 -6.20 1.38
CA ASP A 152 -16.10 -7.43 0.93
C ASP A 152 -15.26 -8.26 -0.07
N LEU A 153 -14.11 -7.75 -0.51
CA LEU A 153 -13.19 -8.50 -1.37
C LEU A 153 -12.16 -9.33 -0.59
N GLY A 154 -12.10 -9.16 0.73
CA GLY A 154 -11.40 -10.06 1.65
C GLY A 154 -9.89 -9.91 1.76
N GLY A 155 -9.26 -8.96 1.05
CA GLY A 155 -7.81 -8.82 1.06
C GLY A 155 -7.24 -8.47 2.44
N SER A 156 -7.84 -7.52 3.13
CA SER A 156 -7.42 -7.13 4.47
C SER A 156 -7.57 -8.29 5.46
N ASP A 157 -8.71 -8.98 5.44
CA ASP A 157 -8.95 -10.12 6.32
C ASP A 157 -7.96 -11.26 6.07
N ASN A 158 -7.60 -11.49 4.81
CA ASN A 158 -6.61 -12.51 4.46
C ASN A 158 -5.22 -12.17 5.01
N LEU A 159 -4.81 -10.92 4.95
CA LEU A 159 -3.53 -10.49 5.54
C LEU A 159 -3.53 -10.69 7.06
N VAL A 160 -4.61 -10.36 7.73
CA VAL A 160 -4.76 -10.57 9.17
C VAL A 160 -4.68 -12.06 9.52
N LYS A 161 -5.35 -12.92 8.75
CA LYS A 161 -5.29 -14.39 8.94
C LYS A 161 -3.87 -14.94 8.77
N LYS A 162 -3.05 -14.30 7.95
CA LYS A 162 -1.65 -14.68 7.77
C LYS A 162 -0.72 -14.15 8.86
N GLY A 163 -1.26 -13.41 9.83
CA GLY A 163 -0.52 -12.91 10.99
C GLY A 163 0.00 -11.48 10.83
N TYR A 164 -0.33 -10.79 9.76
CA TYR A 164 0.09 -9.41 9.56
C TYR A 164 -0.81 -8.43 10.31
N LYS A 165 -0.24 -7.31 10.73
CA LYS A 165 -0.99 -6.18 11.27
C LYS A 165 -1.46 -5.32 10.11
N VAL A 166 -2.75 -4.97 10.11
CA VAL A 166 -3.36 -4.18 9.02
C VAL A 166 -4.19 -3.05 9.62
N GLU A 167 -3.96 -1.86 9.11
CA GLU A 167 -4.70 -0.65 9.47
C GLU A 167 -5.37 -0.09 8.20
N ASN A 168 -6.65 0.19 8.29
CA ASN A 168 -7.44 0.75 7.18
C ASN A 168 -8.07 2.07 7.63
N LEU A 169 -8.01 3.11 6.80
CA LEU A 169 -8.58 4.41 7.13
C LEU A 169 -10.06 4.50 6.76
N MET A 170 -10.42 4.00 5.59
CA MET A 170 -11.78 4.09 5.04
C MET A 170 -12.22 2.74 4.50
N ASP A 171 -13.41 2.31 4.87
CA ASP A 171 -14.01 1.08 4.33
C ASP A 171 -15.07 1.42 3.29
N PHE A 172 -15.00 0.76 2.14
CA PHE A 172 -15.99 0.85 1.07
C PHE A 172 -16.34 -0.55 0.58
N PRO A 173 -17.57 -0.76 0.07
CA PRO A 173 -17.88 -2.01 -0.63
C PRO A 173 -17.11 -2.10 -1.94
N GLY A 174 -16.83 -3.33 -2.38
CA GLY A 174 -16.09 -3.60 -3.63
C GLY A 174 -16.92 -3.41 -4.90
N HIS A 175 -18.23 -3.32 -4.74
CA HIS A 175 -19.17 -3.13 -5.87
C HIS A 175 -20.26 -2.13 -5.52
#